data_b0d20c8a9e77c2b217f5f947acefe957
#
_entry.id   b0d20c8a9e77c2b217f5f947acefe957
#
_cell.length_a   1.000
_cell.length_b   1.000
_cell.length_c   1.000
_cell.angle_alpha   90.00
_cell.angle_beta   90.00
_cell.angle_gamma   90.00
#
_symmetry.space_group_name_H-M   'P 1'
#
loop_
_entity.id
_entity.type
_entity.pdbx_description
1 polymer ?
#
loop_
_entity_poly.entity_id
_entity_poly.type
_entity_poly.pdbx_seq_one_letter_code
_entity_poly.pdbx_strand_id
1 'polypeptide(L)'
;MTASGSPSKGRAPSATAEQILDLAETLIQTRSYSAFSYQDVSDALGLTKASIHYHFPSKAELGVAVVDRYVARFGAALAALDQDEAKSSMALLDFYIQPYLQFAKTADRICLCGALAGEMMVLPPEMRMRVEHFFTTHHAWLAGILERGVQRGEFTLPAPAIKIARLVFSALQGALLVKRTTGDMAQVKDVIAVLKAELTPPATR
;
A
#
# COMPACT_ATOMS: atom_id res chain seq x y z
N MET A 1 3.97 -46.02 -5.54
CA MET A 1 5.17 -45.15 -5.66
C MET A 1 4.68 -43.71 -5.60
N THR A 2 4.69 -43.13 -4.43
CA THR A 2 4.18 -41.78 -4.14
C THR A 2 5.38 -40.82 -4.17
N ALA A 3 5.39 -39.95 -5.18
CA ALA A 3 6.38 -38.86 -5.25
C ALA A 3 5.91 -37.69 -4.36
N SER A 4 6.52 -37.58 -3.20
CA SER A 4 6.39 -36.47 -2.28
C SER A 4 7.21 -35.30 -2.84
N GLY A 5 6.54 -34.31 -3.45
CA GLY A 5 7.13 -33.05 -3.81
C GLY A 5 7.25 -32.15 -2.56
N SER A 6 8.45 -32.01 -2.03
CA SER A 6 8.76 -31.04 -0.98
C SER A 6 8.57 -29.62 -1.48
N PRO A 7 7.97 -28.70 -0.68
CA PRO A 7 7.89 -27.30 -1.05
C PRO A 7 9.31 -26.70 -1.08
N SER A 8 9.68 -26.08 -2.20
CA SER A 8 10.96 -25.39 -2.36
C SER A 8 11.07 -24.27 -1.34
N LYS A 9 12.04 -24.36 -0.42
CA LYS A 9 12.44 -23.26 0.48
C LYS A 9 12.77 -22.04 -0.39
N GLY A 10 12.00 -20.94 -0.22
CA GLY A 10 12.15 -19.71 -0.94
C GLY A 10 13.60 -19.17 -0.87
N ARG A 11 14.33 -19.31 -1.96
CA ARG A 11 15.60 -18.62 -2.17
C ARG A 11 15.30 -17.13 -2.31
N ALA A 12 16.03 -16.29 -1.58
CA ALA A 12 15.90 -14.84 -1.74
C ALA A 12 16.00 -14.45 -3.23
N PRO A 13 15.19 -13.50 -3.71
CA PRO A 13 15.24 -13.06 -5.10
C PRO A 13 16.67 -12.63 -5.48
N SER A 14 17.06 -12.85 -6.75
CA SER A 14 18.33 -12.35 -7.24
C SER A 14 18.31 -10.82 -7.34
N ALA A 15 19.47 -10.17 -7.32
CA ALA A 15 19.56 -8.70 -7.51
C ALA A 15 18.80 -8.22 -8.76
N THR A 16 18.86 -8.99 -9.85
CA THR A 16 18.10 -8.69 -11.09
C THR A 16 16.58 -8.81 -10.86
N ALA A 17 16.11 -9.82 -10.14
CA ALA A 17 14.69 -9.96 -9.84
C ALA A 17 14.19 -8.79 -8.99
N GLU A 18 14.97 -8.34 -8.00
CA GLU A 18 14.62 -7.16 -7.20
C GLU A 18 14.53 -5.89 -8.05
N GLN A 19 15.48 -5.66 -8.98
CA GLN A 19 15.42 -4.52 -9.89
C GLN A 19 14.16 -4.54 -10.78
N ILE A 20 13.79 -5.72 -11.29
CA ILE A 20 12.56 -5.90 -12.06
C ILE A 20 11.33 -5.57 -11.22
N LEU A 21 11.27 -6.06 -9.97
CA LEU A 21 10.17 -5.79 -9.05
C LEU A 21 10.07 -4.30 -8.69
N ASP A 22 11.18 -3.62 -8.43
CA ASP A 22 11.22 -2.19 -8.09
C ASP A 22 10.69 -1.33 -9.26
N LEU A 23 11.14 -1.64 -10.47
CA LEU A 23 10.68 -0.94 -11.66
C LEU A 23 9.20 -1.22 -11.94
N ALA A 24 8.77 -2.49 -11.86
CA ALA A 24 7.37 -2.86 -12.09
C ALA A 24 6.44 -2.21 -11.05
N GLU A 25 6.84 -2.15 -9.77
CA GLU A 25 6.11 -1.41 -8.73
C GLU A 25 5.94 0.07 -9.13
N THR A 26 7.03 0.71 -9.56
CA THR A 26 7.00 2.10 -10.00
C THR A 26 6.09 2.30 -11.22
N LEU A 27 6.18 1.43 -12.22
CA LEU A 27 5.35 1.50 -13.43
C LEU A 27 3.85 1.34 -13.10
N ILE A 28 3.50 0.41 -12.21
CA ILE A 28 2.11 0.25 -11.78
C ILE A 28 1.63 1.50 -11.04
N GLN A 29 2.43 2.04 -10.12
CA GLN A 29 2.07 3.23 -9.35
C GLN A 29 1.88 4.49 -10.20
N THR A 30 2.61 4.60 -11.32
CA THR A 30 2.60 5.79 -12.18
C THR A 30 1.73 5.66 -13.41
N ARG A 31 1.67 4.46 -14.02
CA ARG A 31 1.02 4.22 -15.32
C ARG A 31 -0.15 3.26 -15.28
N SER A 32 -0.31 2.52 -14.17
CA SER A 32 -1.24 1.40 -14.00
C SER A 32 -0.71 0.04 -14.50
N TYR A 33 -1.35 -1.06 -14.03
CA TYR A 33 -0.95 -2.42 -14.41
C TYR A 33 -1.14 -2.69 -15.89
N SER A 34 -2.26 -2.25 -16.47
CA SER A 34 -2.57 -2.51 -17.89
C SER A 34 -1.62 -1.79 -18.83
N ALA A 35 -1.09 -0.63 -18.45
CA ALA A 35 -0.33 0.26 -19.31
C ALA A 35 1.18 -0.04 -19.40
N PHE A 36 1.73 -0.97 -18.61
CA PHE A 36 3.14 -1.36 -18.75
C PHE A 36 3.31 -2.74 -19.39
N SER A 37 4.46 -3.00 -19.97
CA SER A 37 4.82 -4.24 -20.64
C SER A 37 6.25 -4.68 -20.28
N TYR A 38 6.61 -5.91 -20.65
CA TYR A 38 8.00 -6.37 -20.53
C TYR A 38 8.98 -5.60 -21.43
N GLN A 39 8.49 -4.93 -22.47
CA GLN A 39 9.33 -4.02 -23.25
C GLN A 39 9.74 -2.82 -22.42
N ASP A 40 8.81 -2.21 -21.68
CA ASP A 40 9.14 -1.08 -20.80
C ASP A 40 10.19 -1.46 -19.75
N VAL A 41 10.10 -2.67 -19.20
CA VAL A 41 11.08 -3.19 -18.23
C VAL A 41 12.43 -3.45 -18.91
N SER A 42 12.42 -4.05 -20.10
CA SER A 42 13.61 -4.32 -20.92
C SER A 42 14.37 -3.04 -21.24
N ASP A 43 13.67 -2.03 -21.74
CA ASP A 43 14.25 -0.76 -22.17
C ASP A 43 14.83 0.03 -20.97
N ALA A 44 14.13 0.02 -19.83
CA ALA A 44 14.56 0.77 -18.65
C ALA A 44 15.75 0.13 -17.91
N LEU A 45 15.84 -1.20 -17.89
CA LEU A 45 16.91 -1.92 -17.17
C LEU A 45 18.04 -2.42 -18.06
N GLY A 46 17.93 -2.28 -19.39
CA GLY A 46 18.90 -2.84 -20.34
C GLY A 46 18.92 -4.37 -20.33
N LEU A 47 17.81 -5.02 -19.95
CA LEU A 47 17.69 -6.48 -19.90
C LEU A 47 17.02 -7.00 -21.16
N THR A 48 17.36 -8.24 -21.57
CA THR A 48 16.60 -8.92 -22.61
C THR A 48 15.25 -9.39 -22.07
N LYS A 49 14.22 -9.45 -22.92
CA LYS A 49 12.92 -10.04 -22.52
C LYS A 49 13.07 -11.49 -22.03
N ALA A 50 13.99 -12.26 -22.61
CA ALA A 50 14.28 -13.61 -22.16
C ALA A 50 14.78 -13.66 -20.72
N SER A 51 15.64 -12.69 -20.32
CA SER A 51 16.08 -12.56 -18.93
C SER A 51 14.92 -12.22 -17.98
N ILE A 52 14.00 -11.35 -18.40
CA ILE A 52 12.81 -11.01 -17.60
C ILE A 52 11.91 -12.23 -17.46
N HIS A 53 11.63 -12.94 -18.55
CA HIS A 53 10.82 -14.18 -18.53
C HIS A 53 11.45 -15.31 -17.70
N TYR A 54 12.78 -15.36 -17.61
CA TYR A 54 13.47 -16.30 -16.72
C TYR A 54 13.11 -16.08 -15.24
N HIS A 55 12.98 -14.82 -14.82
CA HIS A 55 12.61 -14.47 -13.45
C HIS A 55 11.10 -14.48 -13.22
N PHE A 56 10.34 -14.00 -14.19
CA PHE A 56 8.89 -13.86 -14.14
C PHE A 56 8.30 -14.34 -15.46
N PRO A 57 7.87 -15.61 -15.55
CA PRO A 57 7.38 -16.23 -16.80
C PRO A 57 6.22 -15.48 -17.45
N SER A 58 5.40 -14.77 -16.68
CA SER A 58 4.28 -13.98 -17.17
C SER A 58 4.16 -12.63 -16.44
N LYS A 59 3.52 -11.66 -17.09
CA LYS A 59 3.17 -10.37 -16.47
C LYS A 59 2.26 -10.55 -15.25
N ALA A 60 1.41 -11.59 -15.26
CA ALA A 60 0.56 -11.92 -14.12
C ALA A 60 1.40 -12.36 -12.92
N GLU A 61 2.39 -13.22 -13.11
CA GLU A 61 3.29 -13.66 -12.05
C GLU A 61 4.17 -12.50 -11.53
N LEU A 62 4.67 -11.64 -12.43
CA LEU A 62 5.35 -10.41 -12.03
C LEU A 62 4.43 -9.51 -11.18
N GLY A 63 3.19 -9.29 -11.62
CA GLY A 63 2.22 -8.48 -10.89
C GLY A 63 1.91 -9.04 -9.50
N VAL A 64 1.69 -10.37 -9.40
CA VAL A 64 1.50 -11.06 -8.12
C VAL A 64 2.71 -10.85 -7.20
N ALA A 65 3.92 -11.06 -7.70
CA ALA A 65 5.14 -10.91 -6.91
C ALA A 65 5.34 -9.46 -6.42
N VAL A 66 5.02 -8.46 -7.26
CA VAL A 66 5.05 -7.03 -6.86
C VAL A 66 4.07 -6.76 -5.72
N VAL A 67 2.82 -7.24 -5.84
CA VAL A 67 1.81 -7.03 -4.80
C VAL A 67 2.17 -7.76 -3.52
N ASP A 68 2.65 -9.01 -3.60
CA ASP A 68 3.08 -9.79 -2.43
C ASP A 68 4.21 -9.08 -1.67
N ARG A 69 5.23 -8.59 -2.39
CA ARG A 69 6.34 -7.82 -1.78
C ARG A 69 5.84 -6.53 -1.13
N TYR A 70 4.94 -5.82 -1.79
CA TYR A 70 4.35 -4.58 -1.27
C TYR A 70 3.56 -4.83 0.02
N VAL A 71 2.67 -5.82 0.01
CA VAL A 71 1.84 -6.22 1.16
C VAL A 71 2.72 -6.68 2.33
N ALA A 72 3.74 -7.51 2.07
CA ALA A 72 4.65 -8.00 3.09
C ALA A 72 5.44 -6.85 3.75
N ARG A 73 5.95 -5.90 2.95
CA ARG A 73 6.69 -4.73 3.46
C ARG A 73 5.82 -3.86 4.37
N PHE A 74 4.60 -3.54 3.96
CA PHE A 74 3.69 -2.75 4.77
C PHE A 74 3.19 -3.53 5.99
N GLY A 75 2.86 -4.81 5.85
CA GLY A 75 2.46 -5.67 6.96
C GLY A 75 3.54 -5.77 8.04
N ALA A 76 4.80 -5.94 7.65
CA ALA A 76 5.93 -5.94 8.58
C ALA A 76 6.08 -4.59 9.30
N ALA A 77 5.91 -3.47 8.58
CA ALA A 77 5.96 -2.14 9.18
C ALA A 77 4.84 -1.92 10.21
N LEU A 78 3.60 -2.32 9.88
CA LEU A 78 2.47 -2.22 10.80
C LEU A 78 2.65 -3.13 12.02
N ALA A 79 3.13 -4.36 11.84
CA ALA A 79 3.40 -5.30 12.94
C ALA A 79 4.50 -4.79 13.88
N ALA A 80 5.54 -4.16 13.35
CA ALA A 80 6.60 -3.55 14.15
C ALA A 80 6.09 -2.39 15.02
N LEU A 81 5.10 -1.64 14.53
CA LEU A 81 4.47 -0.56 15.27
C LEU A 81 3.59 -1.07 16.41
N ASP A 82 2.91 -2.18 16.22
CA ASP A 82 2.03 -2.77 17.24
C ASP A 82 2.79 -3.28 18.47
N GLN A 83 4.09 -3.56 18.34
CA GLN A 83 4.92 -4.02 19.46
C GLN A 83 5.36 -2.90 20.40
N ASP A 84 5.21 -1.64 20.01
CA ASP A 84 5.61 -0.50 20.83
C ASP A 84 4.40 0.09 21.57
N GLU A 85 4.09 -0.50 22.72
CA GLU A 85 2.97 -0.06 23.58
C GLU A 85 3.15 1.35 24.16
N ALA A 86 4.38 1.88 24.15
CA ALA A 86 4.67 3.22 24.64
C ALA A 86 4.25 4.32 23.67
N LYS A 87 4.07 4.00 22.38
CA LYS A 87 3.61 4.98 21.38
C LYS A 87 2.16 5.37 21.62
N SER A 88 1.89 6.67 21.51
CA SER A 88 0.52 7.18 21.48
C SER A 88 -0.17 6.74 20.19
N SER A 89 -1.51 6.61 20.24
CA SER A 89 -2.30 6.27 19.06
C SER A 89 -2.20 7.34 17.97
N MET A 90 -2.01 8.60 18.37
CA MET A 90 -1.74 9.69 17.42
C MET A 90 -0.39 9.50 16.71
N ALA A 91 0.66 9.09 17.43
CA ALA A 91 1.97 8.81 16.80
C ALA A 91 1.91 7.62 15.84
N LEU A 92 1.11 6.58 16.14
CA LEU A 92 0.87 5.46 15.24
C LEU A 92 0.10 5.89 13.98
N LEU A 93 -0.89 6.75 14.13
CA LEU A 93 -1.63 7.34 13.01
C LEU A 93 -0.69 8.22 12.14
N ASP A 94 0.16 9.02 12.76
CA ASP A 94 1.15 9.84 12.05
C ASP A 94 2.11 8.97 11.23
N PHE A 95 2.61 7.88 11.79
CA PHE A 95 3.44 6.95 11.06
C PHE A 95 2.70 6.32 9.87
N TYR A 96 1.45 5.92 10.07
CA TYR A 96 0.59 5.37 9.02
C TYR A 96 0.39 6.35 7.85
N ILE A 97 0.32 7.65 8.13
CA ILE A 97 0.12 8.72 7.15
C ILE A 97 1.40 9.04 6.36
N GLN A 98 2.60 8.79 6.92
CA GLN A 98 3.86 9.17 6.28
C GLN A 98 4.04 8.70 4.84
N PRO A 99 3.72 7.46 4.45
CA PRO A 99 3.80 7.02 3.05
C PRO A 99 2.96 7.89 2.11
N TYR A 100 1.78 8.33 2.52
CA TYR A 100 0.92 9.20 1.72
C TYR A 100 1.55 10.59 1.49
N LEU A 101 2.18 11.15 2.52
CA LEU A 101 2.95 12.40 2.41
C LEU A 101 4.17 12.23 1.49
N GLN A 102 4.83 11.06 1.50
CA GLN A 102 5.94 10.79 0.59
C GLN A 102 5.45 10.66 -0.86
N PHE A 103 4.35 9.94 -1.11
CA PHE A 103 3.74 9.89 -2.45
C PHE A 103 3.30 11.28 -2.93
N ALA A 104 2.76 12.13 -2.04
CA ALA A 104 2.36 13.47 -2.40
C ALA A 104 3.53 14.36 -2.91
N LYS A 105 4.77 14.08 -2.51
CA LYS A 105 5.97 14.78 -3.00
C LYS A 105 6.39 14.36 -4.40
N THR A 106 5.93 13.23 -4.90
CA THR A 106 6.20 12.76 -6.27
C THR A 106 5.17 13.36 -7.24
N ALA A 107 5.49 13.48 -8.52
CA ALA A 107 4.55 14.03 -9.49
C ALA A 107 3.30 13.14 -9.65
N ASP A 108 3.49 11.84 -9.80
CA ASP A 108 2.52 10.91 -10.34
C ASP A 108 2.37 9.59 -9.57
N ARG A 109 3.25 9.30 -8.60
CA ARG A 109 3.16 8.06 -7.80
C ARG A 109 2.01 8.11 -6.80
N ILE A 110 1.27 7.01 -6.72
CA ILE A 110 0.23 6.76 -5.72
C ILE A 110 0.44 5.40 -5.03
N CYS A 111 -0.36 5.11 -4.02
CA CYS A 111 -0.35 3.79 -3.40
C CYS A 111 -0.56 2.69 -4.45
N LEU A 112 0.28 1.64 -4.44
CA LEU A 112 0.20 0.53 -5.40
C LEU A 112 -1.19 -0.11 -5.42
N CYS A 113 -1.71 -0.49 -4.26
CA CYS A 113 -3.03 -1.12 -4.17
C CYS A 113 -4.16 -0.15 -4.50
N GLY A 114 -3.97 1.16 -4.27
CA GLY A 114 -4.89 2.20 -4.74
C GLY A 114 -4.91 2.31 -6.27
N ALA A 115 -3.75 2.24 -6.93
CA ALA A 115 -3.67 2.20 -8.40
C ALA A 115 -4.36 0.95 -8.96
N LEU A 116 -4.10 -0.21 -8.38
CA LEU A 116 -4.68 -1.50 -8.80
C LEU A 116 -6.19 -1.58 -8.57
N ALA A 117 -6.71 -0.91 -7.54
CA ALA A 117 -8.16 -0.89 -7.26
C ALA A 117 -8.97 -0.31 -8.42
N GLY A 118 -8.42 0.65 -9.16
CA GLY A 118 -9.05 1.19 -10.38
C GLY A 118 -9.12 0.20 -11.55
N GLU A 119 -8.33 -0.87 -11.49
CA GLU A 119 -8.21 -1.88 -12.55
C GLU A 119 -8.72 -3.28 -12.14
N MET A 120 -9.44 -3.41 -11.03
CA MET A 120 -9.84 -4.69 -10.45
C MET A 120 -10.49 -5.66 -11.45
N MET A 121 -11.22 -5.14 -12.44
CA MET A 121 -11.95 -5.98 -13.43
C MET A 121 -11.01 -6.68 -14.42
N VAL A 122 -9.82 -6.14 -14.64
CA VAL A 122 -8.84 -6.68 -15.62
C VAL A 122 -7.63 -7.35 -14.96
N LEU A 123 -7.54 -7.27 -13.63
CA LEU A 123 -6.47 -7.92 -12.89
C LEU A 123 -6.62 -9.45 -12.86
N PRO A 124 -5.53 -10.22 -12.87
CA PRO A 124 -5.54 -11.64 -12.55
C PRO A 124 -6.20 -11.91 -11.19
N PRO A 125 -6.95 -13.04 -11.04
CA PRO A 125 -7.66 -13.35 -9.79
C PRO A 125 -6.77 -13.32 -8.54
N GLU A 126 -5.54 -13.82 -8.64
CA GLU A 126 -4.58 -13.84 -7.55
C GLU A 126 -4.16 -12.43 -7.11
N MET A 127 -4.01 -11.49 -8.04
CA MET A 127 -3.74 -10.08 -7.70
C MET A 127 -4.94 -9.45 -7.01
N ARG A 128 -6.17 -9.70 -7.49
CA ARG A 128 -7.40 -9.17 -6.88
C ARG A 128 -7.52 -9.55 -5.42
N MET A 129 -7.32 -10.84 -5.10
CA MET A 129 -7.36 -11.32 -3.71
C MET A 129 -6.34 -10.63 -2.81
N ARG A 130 -5.14 -10.36 -3.32
CA ARG A 130 -4.08 -9.67 -2.56
C ARG A 130 -4.38 -8.20 -2.32
N VAL A 131 -4.94 -7.52 -3.31
CA VAL A 131 -5.38 -6.12 -3.18
C VAL A 131 -6.51 -6.01 -2.16
N GLU A 132 -7.49 -6.91 -2.21
CA GLU A 132 -8.58 -6.99 -1.23
C GLU A 132 -8.05 -7.27 0.17
N HIS A 133 -7.13 -8.22 0.31
CA HIS A 133 -6.47 -8.53 1.59
C HIS A 133 -5.71 -7.31 2.14
N PHE A 134 -5.00 -6.57 1.31
CA PHE A 134 -4.34 -5.33 1.71
C PHE A 134 -5.33 -4.35 2.32
N PHE A 135 -6.46 -4.09 1.67
CA PHE A 135 -7.47 -3.16 2.17
C PHE A 135 -8.08 -3.63 3.49
N THR A 136 -8.43 -4.91 3.58
CA THR A 136 -9.00 -5.50 4.79
C THR A 136 -8.04 -5.40 5.98
N THR A 137 -6.76 -5.72 5.76
CA THR A 137 -5.71 -5.64 6.79
C THR A 137 -5.51 -4.20 7.27
N HIS A 138 -5.46 -3.24 6.36
CA HIS A 138 -5.28 -1.82 6.72
C HIS A 138 -6.49 -1.25 7.47
N HIS A 139 -7.71 -1.62 7.08
CA HIS A 139 -8.91 -1.22 7.81
C HIS A 139 -8.93 -1.79 9.24
N ALA A 140 -8.57 -3.06 9.41
CA ALA A 140 -8.53 -3.70 10.72
C ALA A 140 -7.46 -3.06 11.62
N TRP A 141 -6.25 -2.83 11.08
CA TRP A 141 -5.17 -2.19 11.83
C TRP A 141 -5.53 -0.76 12.26
N LEU A 142 -6.05 0.05 11.33
CA LEU A 142 -6.53 1.41 11.65
C LEU A 142 -7.63 1.39 12.73
N ALA A 143 -8.59 0.47 12.64
CA ALA A 143 -9.63 0.35 13.64
C ALA A 143 -9.04 0.04 15.03
N GLY A 144 -8.05 -0.85 15.10
CA GLY A 144 -7.38 -1.19 16.35
C GLY A 144 -6.66 0.00 17.00
N ILE A 145 -5.94 0.83 16.22
CA ILE A 145 -5.28 2.03 16.79
C ILE A 145 -6.29 3.09 17.20
N LEU A 146 -7.41 3.23 16.49
CA LEU A 146 -8.48 4.16 16.85
C LEU A 146 -9.16 3.73 18.16
N GLU A 147 -9.44 2.45 18.32
CA GLU A 147 -10.02 1.90 19.57
C GLU A 147 -9.06 2.11 20.76
N ARG A 148 -7.77 1.82 20.59
CA ARG A 148 -6.75 2.11 21.61
C ARG A 148 -6.70 3.58 21.98
N GLY A 149 -6.79 4.47 20.98
CA GLY A 149 -6.80 5.92 21.19
C GLY A 149 -8.01 6.39 22.01
N VAL A 150 -9.18 5.84 21.76
CA VAL A 150 -10.38 6.11 22.57
C VAL A 150 -10.20 5.63 24.01
N GLN A 151 -9.69 4.40 24.21
CA GLN A 151 -9.45 3.85 25.54
C GLN A 151 -8.44 4.66 26.35
N ARG A 152 -7.48 5.31 25.68
CA ARG A 152 -6.46 6.18 26.29
C ARG A 152 -6.90 7.65 26.41
N GLY A 153 -8.09 8.00 25.92
CA GLY A 153 -8.58 9.39 25.89
C GLY A 153 -7.84 10.29 24.85
N GLU A 154 -7.09 9.67 23.94
CA GLU A 154 -6.36 10.39 22.87
C GLU A 154 -7.27 10.75 21.70
N PHE A 155 -8.33 9.96 21.48
CA PHE A 155 -9.29 10.13 20.37
C PHE A 155 -10.73 10.20 20.86
N THR A 156 -11.53 10.97 20.12
CA THR A 156 -12.99 10.94 20.17
C THR A 156 -13.51 10.57 18.79
N LEU A 157 -14.36 9.54 18.72
CA LEU A 157 -14.87 9.05 17.44
C LEU A 157 -16.37 9.34 17.31
N PRO A 158 -16.83 9.95 16.19
CA PRO A 158 -18.24 10.20 15.94
C PRO A 158 -19.02 8.94 15.51
N ALA A 159 -18.32 7.83 15.24
CA ALA A 159 -18.89 6.55 14.82
C ALA A 159 -17.98 5.37 15.23
N PRO A 160 -18.43 4.11 15.11
CA PRO A 160 -17.60 2.94 15.39
C PRO A 160 -16.25 2.98 14.66
N ALA A 161 -15.18 2.58 15.35
CA ALA A 161 -13.80 2.69 14.87
C ALA A 161 -13.58 2.13 13.45
N ILE A 162 -14.21 0.99 13.12
CA ILE A 162 -14.10 0.41 11.78
C ILE A 162 -14.70 1.32 10.68
N LYS A 163 -15.73 2.10 10.98
CA LYS A 163 -16.30 3.06 10.02
C LYS A 163 -15.35 4.24 9.80
N ILE A 164 -14.76 4.72 10.90
CA ILE A 164 -13.75 5.80 10.85
C ILE A 164 -12.48 5.31 10.15
N ALA A 165 -12.03 4.08 10.41
CA ALA A 165 -10.88 3.48 9.72
C ALA A 165 -11.09 3.44 8.20
N ARG A 166 -12.27 3.03 7.74
CA ARG A 166 -12.63 3.06 6.31
C ARG A 166 -12.64 4.48 5.75
N LEU A 167 -13.17 5.45 6.50
CA LEU A 167 -13.18 6.85 6.09
C LEU A 167 -11.74 7.39 5.95
N VAL A 168 -10.89 7.19 6.97
CA VAL A 168 -9.48 7.61 6.96
C VAL A 168 -8.75 7.02 5.77
N PHE A 169 -8.87 5.70 5.57
CA PHE A 169 -8.22 5.01 4.47
C PHE A 169 -8.69 5.54 3.10
N SER A 170 -10.00 5.64 2.90
CA SER A 170 -10.58 6.10 1.63
C SER A 170 -10.24 7.56 1.34
N ALA A 171 -10.23 8.43 2.36
CA ALA A 171 -9.88 9.83 2.22
C ALA A 171 -8.40 10.00 1.81
N LEU A 172 -7.48 9.24 2.42
CA LEU A 172 -6.06 9.26 2.06
C LEU A 172 -5.81 8.76 0.64
N GLN A 173 -6.47 7.67 0.22
CA GLN A 173 -6.38 7.15 -1.15
C GLN A 173 -6.95 8.15 -2.16
N GLY A 174 -8.13 8.72 -1.88
CA GLY A 174 -8.77 9.73 -2.72
C GLY A 174 -7.93 11.01 -2.84
N ALA A 175 -7.34 11.47 -1.75
CA ALA A 175 -6.47 12.64 -1.73
C ALA A 175 -5.25 12.48 -2.67
N LEU A 176 -4.63 11.29 -2.71
CA LEU A 176 -3.54 11.00 -3.64
C LEU A 176 -3.99 11.03 -5.11
N LEU A 177 -5.18 10.48 -5.41
CA LEU A 177 -5.73 10.48 -6.77
C LEU A 177 -6.03 11.91 -7.25
N VAL A 178 -6.66 12.72 -6.41
CA VAL A 178 -6.95 14.13 -6.74
C VAL A 178 -5.66 14.92 -6.91
N LYS A 179 -4.70 14.76 -5.98
CA LYS A 179 -3.38 15.37 -6.08
C LYS A 179 -2.66 14.99 -7.39
N ARG A 180 -2.69 13.71 -7.79
CA ARG A 180 -2.08 13.28 -9.05
C ARG A 180 -2.69 13.99 -10.26
N THR A 181 -3.98 14.29 -10.22
CA THR A 181 -4.69 14.99 -11.30
C THR A 181 -4.43 16.49 -11.31
N THR A 182 -4.39 17.12 -10.13
CA THR A 182 -4.30 18.59 -10.01
C THR A 182 -2.86 19.10 -9.84
N GLY A 183 -1.93 18.23 -9.42
CA GLY A 183 -0.58 18.62 -9.01
C GLY A 183 -0.51 19.30 -7.64
N ASP A 184 -1.64 19.57 -7.00
CA ASP A 184 -1.71 20.34 -5.75
C ASP A 184 -1.47 19.46 -4.52
N MET A 185 -0.33 19.70 -3.84
CA MET A 185 0.02 19.05 -2.58
C MET A 185 -0.89 19.43 -1.41
N ALA A 186 -1.57 20.57 -1.46
CA ALA A 186 -2.47 21.01 -0.39
C ALA A 186 -3.60 19.99 -0.23
N GLN A 187 -4.08 19.38 -1.33
CA GLN A 187 -5.10 18.34 -1.31
C GLN A 187 -4.83 17.22 -0.28
N VAL A 188 -3.60 16.73 -0.21
CA VAL A 188 -3.24 15.65 0.73
C VAL A 188 -3.06 16.21 2.14
N LYS A 189 -2.43 17.38 2.29
CA LYS A 189 -2.16 17.99 3.59
C LYS A 189 -3.46 18.42 4.29
N ASP A 190 -4.40 19.01 3.57
CA ASP A 190 -5.67 19.48 4.12
C ASP A 190 -6.55 18.30 4.55
N VAL A 191 -6.63 17.25 3.73
CA VAL A 191 -7.34 16.02 4.11
C VAL A 191 -6.76 15.44 5.40
N ILE A 192 -5.43 15.35 5.51
CA ILE A 192 -4.77 14.84 6.72
C ILE A 192 -5.06 15.76 7.93
N ALA A 193 -4.99 17.07 7.75
CA ALA A 193 -5.23 18.05 8.84
C ALA A 193 -6.67 17.92 9.38
N VAL A 194 -7.65 17.86 8.47
CA VAL A 194 -9.07 17.69 8.85
C VAL A 194 -9.30 16.34 9.54
N LEU A 195 -8.78 15.23 8.99
CA LEU A 195 -8.91 13.91 9.61
C LEU A 195 -8.35 13.90 11.04
N LYS A 196 -7.18 14.50 11.26
CA LYS A 196 -6.57 14.55 12.60
C LYS A 196 -7.37 15.45 13.55
N ALA A 197 -7.87 16.59 13.08
CA ALA A 197 -8.68 17.50 13.90
C ALA A 197 -9.98 16.84 14.35
N GLU A 198 -10.66 16.10 13.47
CA GLU A 198 -11.90 15.39 13.79
C GLU A 198 -11.71 14.22 14.79
N LEU A 199 -10.51 13.66 14.86
CA LEU A 199 -10.19 12.59 15.81
C LEU A 199 -9.72 13.11 17.17
N THR A 200 -9.22 14.34 17.25
CA THR A 200 -8.68 14.92 18.50
C THR A 200 -9.83 15.39 19.39
N PRO A 201 -9.86 15.01 20.70
CA PRO A 201 -10.83 15.55 21.61
C PRO A 201 -10.81 17.09 21.64
N PRO A 202 -11.96 17.74 21.77
CA PRO A 202 -11.98 19.20 21.95
C PRO A 202 -11.18 19.58 23.19
N ALA A 203 -10.37 20.65 23.07
CA ALA A 203 -9.61 21.16 24.22
C ALA A 203 -10.57 21.44 25.39
N THR A 204 -10.34 20.78 26.52
CA THR A 204 -11.06 21.10 27.76
C THR A 204 -10.76 22.55 28.12
N ARG A 205 -11.79 23.39 28.11
CA ARG A 205 -11.70 24.76 28.60
C ARG A 205 -11.59 24.80 30.11
#